data_4c41eb87250e0eb65d5917399896ce7b
#
_entry.id   4c41eb87250e0eb65d5917399896ce7b
#
_cell.length_a   1.000
_cell.length_b   1.000
_cell.length_c   1.000
_cell.angle_alpha   90.00
_cell.angle_beta   90.00
_cell.angle_gamma   90.00
#
_symmetry.space_group_name_H-M   'P 1'
#
loop_
_entity.id
_entity.type
_entity.pdbx_description
1 polymer ?
#
loop_
_entity_poly.entity_id
_entity_poly.type
_entity_poly.pdbx_seq_one_letter_code
_entity_poly.pdbx_strand_id
1 'polypeptide(L)'
;MKSYEDYLLQNQYSQSTITVHKRRIERFKEWLKHYGITEQQLNYSSLLKYAKYLQTERKYERASTNNELRAVKLYYDYLIDIEELVDNPAEDMAIRGKRIKVISNLLIEEELEDLYYSYDIEHYDTFFKATKLRDKVVLGLMVFQGITGVELYHLQEEYVQLSKGKIDIPSTRRSNARTMKLQPCQMMDLMNYTTTTRNYLAKKIITKNSEQLIFGSTGQIRSITSRIIINLKQYNHKVKSYSQIRSSLIVNWLSKHNLRKVQYLAGHRYISSTEKYVQDDLENLHDIVNNFHPIS
;
A
#
# COMPACT_ATOMS: atom_id res chain seq x y z
N MET A 1 24.52 -18.69 20.06
CA MET A 1 23.19 -19.09 19.53
C MET A 1 22.75 -18.10 18.49
N LYS A 2 22.26 -18.55 17.35
CA LYS A 2 21.71 -17.71 16.27
C LYS A 2 20.42 -17.07 16.78
N SER A 3 20.28 -15.74 16.69
CA SER A 3 19.05 -15.08 17.11
C SER A 3 17.95 -15.21 16.05
N TYR A 4 16.67 -15.04 16.41
CA TYR A 4 15.55 -15.00 15.46
C TYR A 4 15.73 -13.88 14.40
N GLU A 5 16.36 -12.78 14.80
CA GLU A 5 16.69 -11.67 13.89
C GLU A 5 17.72 -12.10 12.85
N ASP A 6 18.78 -12.79 13.27
CA ASP A 6 19.82 -13.32 12.38
C ASP A 6 19.25 -14.35 11.40
N TYR A 7 18.35 -15.22 11.87
CA TYR A 7 17.61 -16.15 11.01
C TYR A 7 16.81 -15.43 9.93
N LEU A 8 16.07 -14.38 10.29
CA LEU A 8 15.28 -13.60 9.33
C LEU A 8 16.18 -12.83 8.34
N LEU A 9 17.32 -12.30 8.79
CA LEU A 9 18.32 -11.64 7.92
C LEU A 9 18.92 -12.61 6.91
N GLN A 10 19.32 -13.79 7.35
CA GLN A 10 19.85 -14.85 6.46
C GLN A 10 18.80 -15.27 5.41
N ASN A 11 17.54 -15.32 5.77
CA ASN A 11 16.42 -15.58 4.86
C ASN A 11 16.01 -14.34 4.03
N GLN A 12 16.83 -13.30 3.97
CA GLN A 12 16.67 -12.09 3.14
C GLN A 12 15.39 -11.28 3.41
N TYR A 13 14.85 -11.35 4.64
CA TYR A 13 13.74 -10.48 5.04
C TYR A 13 14.20 -9.02 5.17
N SER A 14 13.34 -8.07 4.78
CA SER A 14 13.65 -6.64 4.94
C SER A 14 13.57 -6.23 6.40
N GLN A 15 14.35 -5.21 6.81
CA GLN A 15 14.35 -4.70 8.19
C GLN A 15 12.95 -4.34 8.70
N SER A 16 12.11 -3.75 7.84
CA SER A 16 10.72 -3.45 8.19
C SER A 16 9.88 -4.72 8.44
N THR A 17 10.13 -5.80 7.68
CA THR A 17 9.48 -7.10 7.90
C THR A 17 9.96 -7.73 9.20
N ILE A 18 11.26 -7.71 9.46
CA ILE A 18 11.86 -8.22 10.70
C ILE A 18 11.24 -7.53 11.93
N THR A 19 11.17 -6.20 11.94
CA THR A 19 10.55 -5.44 13.03
C THR A 19 9.10 -5.87 13.28
N VAL A 20 8.33 -6.09 12.19
CA VAL A 20 6.94 -6.55 12.31
C VAL A 20 6.86 -7.98 12.85
N HIS A 21 7.71 -8.88 12.38
CA HIS A 21 7.77 -10.27 12.86
C HIS A 21 8.13 -10.33 14.35
N LYS A 22 9.17 -9.61 14.77
CA LYS A 22 9.56 -9.53 16.20
C LYS A 22 8.37 -9.13 17.08
N ARG A 23 7.69 -8.03 16.75
CA ARG A 23 6.52 -7.55 17.50
C ARG A 23 5.37 -8.56 17.53
N ARG A 24 5.17 -9.33 16.45
CA ARG A 24 4.15 -10.39 16.40
C ARG A 24 4.51 -11.55 17.32
N ILE A 25 5.77 -11.95 17.32
CA ILE A 25 6.24 -13.04 18.18
C ILE A 25 6.26 -12.64 19.65
N GLU A 26 6.60 -11.40 19.98
CA GLU A 26 6.46 -10.87 21.34
C GLU A 26 5.01 -11.02 21.84
N ARG A 27 4.03 -10.59 21.04
CA ARG A 27 2.60 -10.75 21.36
C ARG A 27 2.19 -12.22 21.52
N PHE A 28 2.70 -13.08 20.67
CA PHE A 28 2.43 -14.52 20.75
C PHE A 28 3.01 -15.12 22.05
N LYS A 29 4.24 -14.76 22.41
CA LYS A 29 4.87 -15.19 23.67
C LYS A 29 4.13 -14.67 24.91
N GLU A 30 3.64 -13.43 24.87
CA GLU A 30 2.77 -12.90 25.94
C GLU A 30 1.49 -13.73 26.08
N TRP A 31 0.87 -14.13 24.97
CA TRP A 31 -0.30 -14.98 24.96
C TRP A 31 0.02 -16.38 25.54
N LEU A 32 1.11 -17.02 25.12
CA LEU A 32 1.55 -18.30 25.67
C LEU A 32 1.73 -18.21 27.19
N LYS A 33 2.43 -17.18 27.66
CA LYS A 33 2.66 -16.93 29.08
C LYS A 33 1.35 -16.76 29.86
N HIS A 34 0.39 -16.03 29.28
CA HIS A 34 -0.93 -15.81 29.92
C HIS A 34 -1.71 -17.12 30.14
N TYR A 35 -1.59 -18.06 29.20
CA TYR A 35 -2.28 -19.35 29.23
C TYR A 35 -1.43 -20.48 29.83
N GLY A 36 -0.22 -20.20 30.36
CA GLY A 36 0.67 -21.19 30.96
C GLY A 36 1.16 -22.25 29.99
N ILE A 37 1.27 -21.93 28.69
CA ILE A 37 1.71 -22.84 27.65
C ILE A 37 3.16 -22.53 27.31
N THR A 38 4.02 -23.54 27.26
CA THR A 38 5.40 -23.37 26.76
C THR A 38 5.47 -23.55 25.25
N GLU A 39 6.54 -23.06 24.63
CA GLU A 39 6.75 -23.20 23.18
C GLU A 39 6.78 -24.67 22.74
N GLN A 40 7.33 -25.55 23.59
CA GLN A 40 7.41 -27.00 23.35
C GLN A 40 6.06 -27.72 23.49
N GLN A 41 5.12 -27.16 24.28
CA GLN A 41 3.79 -27.73 24.52
C GLN A 41 2.76 -27.25 23.49
N LEU A 42 3.14 -26.31 22.63
CA LEU A 42 2.22 -25.80 21.63
C LEU A 42 1.80 -26.92 20.67
N ASN A 43 0.51 -27.00 20.45
CA ASN A 43 -0.09 -27.93 19.49
C ASN A 43 -1.14 -27.21 18.63
N TYR A 44 -1.68 -27.92 17.65
CA TYR A 44 -2.69 -27.37 16.74
C TYR A 44 -3.93 -26.84 17.47
N SER A 45 -4.40 -27.51 18.55
CA SER A 45 -5.54 -27.07 19.34
C SER A 45 -5.27 -25.73 20.06
N SER A 46 -4.06 -25.55 20.59
CA SER A 46 -3.64 -24.29 21.20
C SER A 46 -3.54 -23.17 20.18
N LEU A 47 -3.07 -23.46 18.97
CA LEU A 47 -3.05 -22.50 17.87
C LEU A 47 -4.45 -22.07 17.41
N LEU A 48 -5.42 -22.98 17.44
CA LEU A 48 -6.83 -22.63 17.18
C LEU A 48 -7.36 -21.67 18.25
N LYS A 49 -7.00 -21.88 19.54
CA LYS A 49 -7.35 -20.95 20.62
C LYS A 49 -6.69 -19.58 20.41
N TYR A 50 -5.42 -19.54 20.01
CA TYR A 50 -4.74 -18.30 19.67
C TYR A 50 -5.40 -17.57 18.51
N ALA A 51 -5.75 -18.27 17.44
CA ALA A 51 -6.47 -17.71 16.30
C ALA A 51 -7.83 -17.13 16.73
N LYS A 52 -8.58 -17.84 17.57
CA LYS A 52 -9.85 -17.37 18.14
C LYS A 52 -9.63 -16.12 19.01
N TYR A 53 -8.65 -16.11 19.89
CA TYR A 53 -8.25 -14.93 20.69
C TYR A 53 -7.99 -13.71 19.81
N LEU A 54 -7.21 -13.88 18.72
CA LEU A 54 -6.93 -12.79 17.79
C LEU A 54 -8.21 -12.22 17.14
N GLN A 55 -9.18 -13.08 16.82
CA GLN A 55 -10.42 -12.66 16.18
C GLN A 55 -11.44 -12.08 17.18
N THR A 56 -11.59 -12.67 18.36
CA THR A 56 -12.63 -12.28 19.32
C THR A 56 -12.18 -11.13 20.21
N GLU A 57 -11.01 -11.24 20.84
CA GLU A 57 -10.52 -10.25 21.79
C GLU A 57 -9.75 -9.11 21.13
N ARG A 58 -8.90 -9.44 20.14
CA ARG A 58 -8.12 -8.44 19.39
C ARG A 58 -8.89 -7.87 18.20
N LYS A 59 -10.05 -8.45 17.86
CA LYS A 59 -10.92 -8.04 16.72
C LYS A 59 -10.18 -8.00 15.39
N TYR A 60 -9.25 -8.94 15.19
CA TYR A 60 -8.50 -9.02 13.95
C TYR A 60 -9.35 -9.67 12.85
N GLU A 61 -9.33 -9.05 11.69
CA GLU A 61 -9.87 -9.68 10.48
C GLU A 61 -9.04 -10.91 10.08
N ARG A 62 -9.65 -11.81 9.31
CA ARG A 62 -9.02 -13.04 8.81
C ARG A 62 -7.62 -12.83 8.22
N ALA A 63 -7.45 -11.81 7.37
CA ALA A 63 -6.17 -11.52 6.74
C ALA A 63 -5.08 -11.15 7.77
N SER A 64 -5.44 -10.35 8.78
CA SER A 64 -4.55 -9.97 9.87
C SER A 64 -4.22 -11.17 10.74
N THR A 65 -5.21 -12.00 11.08
CA THR A 65 -5.01 -13.25 11.85
C THR A 65 -4.06 -14.20 11.11
N ASN A 66 -4.26 -14.41 9.80
CA ASN A 66 -3.37 -15.25 9.01
C ASN A 66 -1.94 -14.69 8.93
N ASN A 67 -1.76 -13.37 8.98
CA ASN A 67 -0.42 -12.77 9.04
C ASN A 67 0.27 -13.00 10.40
N GLU A 68 -0.49 -13.05 11.51
CA GLU A 68 0.04 -13.44 12.83
C GLU A 68 0.44 -14.92 12.81
N LEU A 69 -0.43 -15.81 12.33
CA LEU A 69 -0.16 -17.25 12.26
C LEU A 69 1.06 -17.57 11.38
N ARG A 70 1.24 -16.84 10.25
CA ARG A 70 2.45 -16.97 9.43
C ARG A 70 3.72 -16.54 10.17
N ALA A 71 3.63 -15.53 11.03
CA ALA A 71 4.77 -15.15 11.85
C ALA A 71 5.09 -16.21 12.89
N VAL A 72 4.08 -16.84 13.48
CA VAL A 72 4.24 -17.98 14.39
C VAL A 72 4.88 -19.17 13.67
N LYS A 73 4.35 -19.54 12.47
CA LYS A 73 4.97 -20.58 11.64
C LYS A 73 6.47 -20.33 11.44
N LEU A 74 6.82 -19.13 10.97
CA LEU A 74 8.22 -18.78 10.69
C LEU A 74 9.11 -18.78 11.95
N TYR A 75 8.51 -18.49 13.11
CA TYR A 75 9.21 -18.58 14.38
C TYR A 75 9.48 -20.03 14.77
N TYR A 76 8.54 -20.95 14.53
CA TYR A 76 8.74 -22.37 14.77
C TYR A 76 9.72 -22.99 13.77
N ASP A 77 9.74 -22.53 12.49
CA ASP A 77 10.79 -22.91 11.52
C ASP A 77 12.18 -22.50 12.04
N TYR A 78 12.29 -21.34 12.70
CA TYR A 78 13.53 -20.91 13.36
C TYR A 78 13.90 -21.81 14.55
N LEU A 79 12.95 -22.21 15.41
CA LEU A 79 13.23 -23.10 16.56
C LEU A 79 13.71 -24.49 16.10
N ILE A 80 13.25 -24.95 14.96
CA ILE A 80 13.75 -26.18 14.31
C ILE A 80 15.16 -25.96 13.76
N ASP A 81 15.43 -24.82 13.12
CA ASP A 81 16.77 -24.48 12.56
C ASP A 81 17.86 -24.43 13.66
N ILE A 82 17.51 -24.10 14.89
CA ILE A 82 18.41 -24.09 16.05
C ILE A 82 18.32 -25.38 16.91
N GLU A 83 17.65 -26.40 16.40
CA GLU A 83 17.50 -27.74 17.03
C GLU A 83 16.77 -27.74 18.41
N GLU A 84 15.99 -26.67 18.72
CA GLU A 84 15.18 -26.61 19.92
C GLU A 84 13.86 -27.40 19.79
N LEU A 85 13.37 -27.61 18.58
CA LEU A 85 12.16 -28.38 18.26
C LEU A 85 12.40 -29.28 17.05
N VAL A 86 11.59 -30.35 16.95
CA VAL A 86 11.64 -31.29 15.82
C VAL A 86 10.57 -30.98 14.77
N ASP A 87 9.38 -30.55 15.20
CA ASP A 87 8.22 -30.33 14.35
C ASP A 87 7.66 -28.92 14.48
N ASN A 88 7.03 -28.42 13.41
CA ASN A 88 6.36 -27.14 13.41
C ASN A 88 4.84 -27.31 13.57
N PRO A 89 4.24 -27.03 14.75
CA PRO A 89 2.81 -27.18 14.96
C PRO A 89 1.95 -26.19 14.17
N ALA A 90 2.57 -25.15 13.58
CA ALA A 90 1.91 -24.11 12.82
C ALA A 90 2.04 -24.30 11.29
N GLU A 91 2.59 -25.42 10.82
CA GLU A 91 2.95 -25.60 9.41
C GLU A 91 1.77 -25.37 8.46
N ASP A 92 0.64 -26.00 8.73
CA ASP A 92 -0.57 -25.94 7.91
C ASP A 92 -1.63 -24.97 8.47
N MET A 93 -1.27 -24.19 9.51
CA MET A 93 -2.24 -23.34 10.18
C MET A 93 -2.60 -22.12 9.34
N ALA A 94 -3.83 -22.12 8.79
CA ALA A 94 -4.41 -20.96 8.11
C ALA A 94 -5.94 -20.97 8.23
N ILE A 95 -6.50 -19.79 8.47
CA ILE A 95 -7.96 -19.61 8.47
C ILE A 95 -8.43 -19.46 7.03
N ARG A 96 -9.18 -20.46 6.55
CA ARG A 96 -9.78 -20.47 5.21
C ARG A 96 -10.96 -19.49 5.13
N GLY A 97 -11.31 -19.07 3.93
CA GLY A 97 -12.48 -18.22 3.70
C GLY A 97 -12.45 -17.58 2.31
N LYS A 98 -13.52 -16.90 1.93
CA LYS A 98 -13.61 -16.25 0.62
C LYS A 98 -12.45 -15.25 0.42
N ARG A 99 -11.95 -15.15 -0.82
CA ARG A 99 -10.96 -14.17 -1.23
C ARG A 99 -11.52 -12.76 -1.00
N ILE A 100 -10.70 -11.86 -0.46
CA ILE A 100 -11.06 -10.43 -0.40
C ILE A 100 -10.85 -9.86 -1.79
N LYS A 101 -11.91 -9.35 -2.41
CA LYS A 101 -11.82 -8.66 -3.70
C LYS A 101 -10.93 -7.41 -3.55
N VAL A 102 -10.03 -7.20 -4.49
CA VAL A 102 -9.18 -6.00 -4.58
C VAL A 102 -10.02 -4.80 -5.02
N ILE A 103 -11.06 -5.07 -5.80
CA ILE A 103 -11.93 -4.08 -6.42
C ILE A 103 -13.21 -3.92 -5.58
N SER A 104 -13.36 -2.76 -4.96
CA SER A 104 -14.61 -2.36 -4.32
C SER A 104 -14.79 -0.84 -4.43
N ASN A 105 -15.99 -0.39 -4.79
CA ASN A 105 -16.34 1.03 -4.91
C ASN A 105 -15.36 1.80 -5.80
N LEU A 106 -15.19 1.33 -7.05
CA LEU A 106 -14.33 1.98 -8.02
C LEU A 106 -14.85 3.36 -8.42
N LEU A 107 -13.91 4.24 -8.72
CA LEU A 107 -14.15 5.55 -9.31
C LEU A 107 -13.93 5.44 -10.82
N ILE A 108 -14.84 5.99 -11.61
CA ILE A 108 -14.65 6.12 -13.05
C ILE A 108 -13.63 7.22 -13.36
N GLU A 109 -13.22 7.32 -14.61
CA GLU A 109 -12.15 8.23 -15.03
C GLU A 109 -12.51 9.68 -14.73
N GLU A 110 -13.73 10.10 -15.05
CA GLU A 110 -14.27 11.43 -14.79
C GLU A 110 -14.26 11.76 -13.30
N GLU A 111 -14.65 10.80 -12.44
CA GLU A 111 -14.60 10.99 -10.99
C GLU A 111 -13.16 11.15 -10.47
N LEU A 112 -12.18 10.46 -11.08
CA LEU A 112 -10.77 10.62 -10.72
C LEU A 112 -10.24 12.01 -11.13
N GLU A 113 -10.62 12.49 -12.32
CA GLU A 113 -10.27 13.84 -12.78
C GLU A 113 -10.93 14.92 -11.90
N ASP A 114 -12.20 14.74 -11.56
CA ASP A 114 -12.92 15.65 -10.67
C ASP A 114 -12.26 15.80 -9.30
N LEU A 115 -11.67 14.71 -8.75
CA LEU A 115 -10.90 14.79 -7.51
C LEU A 115 -9.72 15.77 -7.62
N TYR A 116 -9.04 15.79 -8.78
CA TYR A 116 -7.92 16.69 -9.01
C TYR A 116 -8.37 18.15 -9.16
N TYR A 117 -9.43 18.38 -9.92
CA TYR A 117 -9.95 19.74 -10.16
C TYR A 117 -10.63 20.33 -8.94
N SER A 118 -11.29 19.52 -8.12
CA SER A 118 -11.96 19.96 -6.89
C SER A 118 -11.00 20.29 -5.75
N TYR A 119 -9.70 19.91 -5.86
CA TYR A 119 -8.75 20.15 -4.78
C TYR A 119 -8.34 21.62 -4.73
N ASP A 120 -8.88 22.35 -3.74
CA ASP A 120 -8.58 23.78 -3.51
C ASP A 120 -7.20 23.99 -2.88
N ILE A 121 -6.42 24.89 -3.50
CA ILE A 121 -5.08 25.29 -3.03
C ILE A 121 -5.04 26.65 -2.34
N GLU A 122 -6.15 27.39 -2.35
CA GLU A 122 -6.16 28.74 -1.76
C GLU A 122 -6.13 28.69 -0.23
N HIS A 123 -5.30 29.56 0.33
CA HIS A 123 -5.19 29.77 1.76
C HIS A 123 -4.57 31.15 2.04
N TYR A 124 -5.00 31.81 3.12
CA TYR A 124 -4.48 33.12 3.50
C TYR A 124 -3.01 33.08 3.98
N ASP A 125 -2.61 31.96 4.60
CA ASP A 125 -1.22 31.75 5.03
C ASP A 125 -0.40 31.12 3.90
N THR A 126 0.76 31.74 3.60
CA THR A 126 1.65 31.33 2.51
C THR A 126 2.21 29.93 2.68
N PHE A 127 2.50 29.50 3.91
CA PHE A 127 3.01 28.16 4.17
C PHE A 127 1.94 27.10 3.90
N PHE A 128 0.72 27.34 4.37
CA PHE A 128 -0.39 26.42 4.10
C PHE A 128 -0.77 26.40 2.61
N LYS A 129 -0.75 27.55 1.92
CA LYS A 129 -0.92 27.59 0.44
C LYS A 129 0.15 26.76 -0.26
N ALA A 130 1.41 26.88 0.14
CA ALA A 130 2.52 26.08 -0.40
C ALA A 130 2.34 24.57 -0.12
N THR A 131 1.89 24.20 1.06
CA THR A 131 1.63 22.78 1.37
C THR A 131 0.43 22.23 0.63
N LYS A 132 -0.62 23.02 0.40
CA LYS A 132 -1.77 22.62 -0.42
C LYS A 132 -1.39 22.41 -1.89
N LEU A 133 -0.54 23.27 -2.47
CA LEU A 133 -0.03 23.08 -3.84
C LEU A 133 0.81 21.80 -3.94
N ARG A 134 1.69 21.52 -2.96
CA ARG A 134 2.40 20.25 -2.86
C ARG A 134 1.41 19.07 -2.84
N ASP A 135 0.38 19.15 -2.03
CA ASP A 135 -0.61 18.10 -1.86
C ASP A 135 -1.41 17.88 -3.17
N LYS A 136 -1.71 18.97 -3.92
CA LYS A 136 -2.32 18.89 -5.25
C LYS A 136 -1.41 18.21 -6.28
N VAL A 137 -0.11 18.51 -6.28
CA VAL A 137 0.88 17.80 -7.10
C VAL A 137 0.89 16.31 -6.77
N VAL A 138 0.92 15.95 -5.49
CA VAL A 138 0.84 14.53 -5.06
C VAL A 138 -0.47 13.89 -5.53
N LEU A 139 -1.59 14.58 -5.37
CA LEU A 139 -2.89 14.09 -5.86
C LEU A 139 -2.89 13.85 -7.37
N GLY A 140 -2.33 14.76 -8.15
CA GLY A 140 -2.19 14.57 -9.59
C GLY A 140 -1.42 13.29 -9.94
N LEU A 141 -0.28 13.06 -9.26
CA LEU A 141 0.50 11.82 -9.44
C LEU A 141 -0.27 10.56 -9.00
N MET A 142 -1.17 10.69 -8.02
CA MET A 142 -2.04 9.58 -7.59
C MET A 142 -3.11 9.24 -8.62
N VAL A 143 -3.82 10.24 -9.14
CA VAL A 143 -5.01 10.04 -10.00
C VAL A 143 -4.64 9.78 -11.46
N PHE A 144 -3.51 10.31 -11.95
CA PHE A 144 -3.12 10.16 -13.36
C PHE A 144 -2.00 9.14 -13.59
N GLN A 145 -1.03 9.02 -12.67
CA GLN A 145 0.08 8.07 -12.80
C GLN A 145 -0.04 6.87 -11.87
N GLY A 146 -0.99 6.87 -10.95
CA GLY A 146 -1.19 5.80 -9.98
C GLY A 146 0.05 5.50 -9.15
N ILE A 147 0.85 6.51 -8.82
CA ILE A 147 2.10 6.36 -8.07
C ILE A 147 1.84 5.75 -6.68
N THR A 148 2.72 4.91 -6.17
CA THR A 148 2.62 4.38 -4.81
C THR A 148 3.34 5.29 -3.82
N GLY A 149 2.99 5.23 -2.52
CA GLY A 149 3.65 6.05 -1.51
C GLY A 149 5.16 5.79 -1.38
N VAL A 150 5.62 4.57 -1.70
CA VAL A 150 7.04 4.24 -1.73
C VAL A 150 7.72 4.84 -2.96
N GLU A 151 7.08 4.78 -4.12
CA GLU A 151 7.58 5.44 -5.34
C GLU A 151 7.65 6.96 -5.14
N LEU A 152 6.62 7.56 -4.55
CA LEU A 152 6.58 8.98 -4.23
C LEU A 152 7.73 9.40 -3.29
N TYR A 153 8.08 8.55 -2.32
CA TYR A 153 9.22 8.78 -1.43
C TYR A 153 10.57 8.79 -2.17
N HIS A 154 10.73 7.94 -3.18
CA HIS A 154 11.96 7.84 -3.98
C HIS A 154 11.96 8.76 -5.21
N LEU A 155 10.88 9.49 -5.46
CA LEU A 155 10.77 10.37 -6.59
C LEU A 155 11.63 11.64 -6.39
N GLN A 156 12.55 11.89 -7.32
CA GLN A 156 13.44 13.05 -7.31
C GLN A 156 12.93 14.14 -8.27
N GLU A 157 13.34 15.37 -8.02
CA GLU A 157 12.96 16.52 -8.84
C GLU A 157 13.38 16.35 -10.30
N GLU A 158 14.58 15.84 -10.55
CA GLU A 158 15.14 15.60 -11.89
C GLU A 158 14.34 14.60 -12.74
N TYR A 159 13.53 13.74 -12.10
CA TYR A 159 12.67 12.80 -12.82
C TYR A 159 11.46 13.45 -13.46
N VAL A 160 11.17 14.70 -13.14
CA VAL A 160 10.09 15.49 -13.74
C VAL A 160 10.61 16.21 -14.98
N GLN A 161 10.30 15.70 -16.16
CA GLN A 161 10.73 16.24 -17.43
C GLN A 161 9.61 17.11 -18.05
N LEU A 162 9.39 18.30 -17.50
CA LEU A 162 8.31 19.20 -17.93
C LEU A 162 8.37 19.53 -19.42
N SER A 163 9.57 19.81 -19.98
CA SER A 163 9.75 20.10 -21.40
C SER A 163 9.33 18.97 -22.34
N LYS A 164 9.35 17.72 -21.84
CA LYS A 164 8.92 16.52 -22.57
C LYS A 164 7.52 16.06 -22.19
N GLY A 165 6.87 16.70 -21.20
CA GLY A 165 5.58 16.29 -20.67
C GLY A 165 5.60 14.87 -20.07
N LYS A 166 6.70 14.48 -19.41
CA LYS A 166 6.91 13.12 -18.89
C LYS A 166 7.46 13.14 -17.47
N ILE A 167 7.25 12.02 -16.79
CA ILE A 167 7.83 11.75 -15.48
C ILE A 167 8.40 10.33 -15.46
N ASP A 168 9.62 10.19 -14.94
CA ASP A 168 10.27 8.91 -14.74
C ASP A 168 10.02 8.46 -13.29
N ILE A 169 9.37 7.32 -13.13
CA ILE A 169 9.08 6.74 -11.82
C ILE A 169 10.11 5.64 -11.57
N PRO A 170 10.95 5.78 -10.52
CA PRO A 170 12.02 4.84 -10.25
C PRO A 170 11.48 3.48 -9.80
N SER A 171 12.29 2.43 -9.99
CA SER A 171 11.97 1.11 -9.46
C SER A 171 12.03 1.11 -7.93
N THR A 172 11.21 0.26 -7.34
CA THR A 172 11.27 -0.03 -5.91
C THR A 172 11.39 -1.53 -5.69
N ARG A 173 11.51 -1.97 -4.45
CA ARG A 173 11.50 -3.42 -4.15
C ARG A 173 10.26 -4.14 -4.73
N ARG A 174 9.12 -3.44 -4.87
CA ARG A 174 7.82 -4.03 -5.28
C ARG A 174 7.34 -3.56 -6.64
N SER A 175 7.99 -2.59 -7.28
CA SER A 175 7.60 -2.06 -8.58
C SER A 175 8.78 -1.89 -9.52
N ASN A 176 8.51 -1.98 -10.83
CA ASN A 176 9.45 -1.69 -11.89
C ASN A 176 9.48 -0.19 -12.18
N ALA A 177 10.63 0.30 -12.67
CA ALA A 177 10.75 1.64 -13.21
C ALA A 177 9.87 1.79 -14.45
N ARG A 178 9.35 3.01 -14.68
CA ARG A 178 8.53 3.35 -15.82
C ARG A 178 8.52 4.85 -16.12
N THR A 179 8.39 5.19 -17.38
CA THR A 179 8.16 6.57 -17.81
C THR A 179 6.68 6.77 -18.14
N MET A 180 6.07 7.80 -17.58
CA MET A 180 4.66 8.12 -17.79
C MET A 180 4.48 9.52 -18.34
N LYS A 181 3.41 9.72 -19.12
CA LYS A 181 3.02 11.06 -19.58
C LYS A 181 2.39 11.85 -18.43
N LEU A 182 2.67 13.13 -18.39
CA LEU A 182 1.96 14.10 -17.54
C LEU A 182 0.74 14.63 -18.28
N GLN A 183 -0.35 14.84 -17.58
CA GLN A 183 -1.51 15.54 -18.14
C GLN A 183 -1.23 17.05 -18.22
N PRO A 184 -1.76 17.76 -19.21
CA PRO A 184 -1.55 19.21 -19.35
C PRO A 184 -1.91 20.00 -18.09
N CYS A 185 -3.00 19.63 -17.41
CA CYS A 185 -3.41 20.27 -16.17
C CYS A 185 -2.39 20.11 -15.04
N GLN A 186 -1.69 18.97 -14.95
CA GLN A 186 -0.65 18.73 -13.95
C GLN A 186 0.61 19.54 -14.20
N MET A 187 0.93 19.82 -15.46
CA MET A 187 2.20 20.48 -15.83
C MET A 187 2.30 21.87 -15.25
N MET A 188 1.21 22.63 -15.19
CA MET A 188 1.18 23.96 -14.59
C MET A 188 1.43 23.91 -13.08
N ASP A 189 0.75 22.99 -12.38
CA ASP A 189 0.93 22.85 -10.93
C ASP A 189 2.33 22.31 -10.60
N LEU A 190 2.85 21.34 -11.38
CA LEU A 190 4.22 20.84 -11.23
C LEU A 190 5.27 21.92 -11.49
N MET A 191 5.08 22.75 -12.54
CA MET A 191 5.99 23.84 -12.86
C MET A 191 6.01 24.85 -11.70
N ASN A 192 4.86 25.32 -11.25
CA ASN A 192 4.77 26.25 -10.12
C ASN A 192 5.36 25.65 -8.84
N TYR A 193 5.12 24.36 -8.61
CA TYR A 193 5.68 23.67 -7.46
C TYR A 193 7.21 23.59 -7.52
N THR A 194 7.80 23.14 -8.64
CA THR A 194 9.25 22.92 -8.75
C THR A 194 10.03 24.23 -8.81
N THR A 195 9.52 25.27 -9.50
CA THR A 195 10.24 26.53 -9.65
C THR A 195 10.23 27.41 -8.39
N THR A 196 9.13 27.43 -7.66
CA THR A 196 8.95 28.37 -6.54
C THR A 196 8.62 27.68 -5.22
N THR A 197 7.56 26.90 -5.17
CA THR A 197 6.98 26.39 -3.93
C THR A 197 7.88 25.37 -3.23
N ARG A 198 8.51 24.50 -3.98
CA ARG A 198 9.43 23.50 -3.45
C ARG A 198 10.62 24.14 -2.73
N ASN A 199 11.23 25.18 -3.34
CA ASN A 199 12.32 25.91 -2.75
C ASN A 199 11.90 26.66 -1.47
N TYR A 200 10.69 27.21 -1.46
CA TYR A 200 10.12 27.84 -0.25
C TYR A 200 9.95 26.81 0.87
N LEU A 201 9.39 25.65 0.58
CA LEU A 201 9.21 24.57 1.56
C LEU A 201 10.56 24.01 2.05
N ALA A 202 11.55 23.86 1.17
CA ALA A 202 12.89 23.39 1.54
C ALA A 202 13.55 24.27 2.61
N LYS A 203 13.36 25.61 2.52
CA LYS A 203 13.88 26.57 3.51
C LYS A 203 13.17 26.48 4.86
N LYS A 204 11.92 26.01 4.89
CA LYS A 204 11.10 25.91 6.11
C LYS A 204 11.20 24.54 6.77
N ILE A 205 11.47 23.50 6.00
CA ILE A 205 11.56 22.12 6.47
C ILE A 205 13.05 21.75 6.46
N ILE A 206 13.62 21.48 7.63
CA ILE A 206 14.99 20.96 7.72
C ILE A 206 15.00 19.55 7.16
N THR A 207 15.51 19.39 5.94
CA THR A 207 15.58 18.07 5.28
C THR A 207 17.02 17.69 4.95
N LYS A 208 17.35 16.42 5.16
CA LYS A 208 18.67 15.86 4.79
C LYS A 208 18.75 15.53 3.29
N ASN A 209 17.62 15.39 2.62
CA ASN A 209 17.56 14.99 1.21
C ASN A 209 16.87 16.09 0.39
N SER A 210 17.68 16.96 -0.20
CA SER A 210 17.22 18.07 -1.02
C SER A 210 16.80 17.67 -2.45
N GLU A 211 17.11 16.45 -2.88
CA GLU A 211 16.80 15.97 -4.24
C GLU A 211 15.38 15.43 -4.38
N GLN A 212 14.74 15.03 -3.27
CA GLN A 212 13.36 14.53 -3.31
C GLN A 212 12.42 15.55 -3.93
N LEU A 213 11.51 15.10 -4.80
CA LEU A 213 10.43 15.95 -5.30
C LEU A 213 9.51 16.39 -4.15
N ILE A 214 9.12 15.44 -3.31
CA ILE A 214 8.30 15.69 -2.11
C ILE A 214 9.14 15.36 -0.88
N PHE A 215 9.49 16.38 -0.11
CA PHE A 215 10.30 16.21 1.09
C PHE A 215 9.59 15.42 2.18
N GLY A 216 10.34 14.56 2.84
CA GLY A 216 9.89 13.87 4.03
C GLY A 216 10.33 12.41 4.13
N SER A 217 10.19 11.84 5.32
CA SER A 217 10.34 10.41 5.55
C SER A 217 9.15 9.63 4.98
N THR A 218 9.25 8.32 4.89
CA THR A 218 8.14 7.44 4.46
C THR A 218 6.89 7.63 5.31
N GLY A 219 7.04 7.89 6.62
CA GLY A 219 5.93 8.21 7.52
C GLY A 219 5.26 9.54 7.19
N GLN A 220 6.05 10.58 6.88
CA GLN A 220 5.53 11.89 6.49
C GLN A 220 4.83 11.83 5.13
N ILE A 221 5.37 11.13 4.14
CA ILE A 221 4.68 10.89 2.87
C ILE A 221 3.32 10.19 3.08
N ARG A 222 3.28 9.19 3.96
CA ARG A 222 2.03 8.54 4.34
C ARG A 222 1.03 9.52 4.99
N SER A 223 1.50 10.40 5.85
CA SER A 223 0.66 11.44 6.48
C SER A 223 0.11 12.43 5.44
N ILE A 224 0.93 12.85 4.45
CA ILE A 224 0.49 13.69 3.34
C ILE A 224 -0.63 13.00 2.56
N THR A 225 -0.42 11.77 2.11
CA THR A 225 -1.43 11.02 1.34
C THR A 225 -2.71 10.78 2.15
N SER A 226 -2.60 10.51 3.45
CA SER A 226 -3.77 10.34 4.32
C SER A 226 -4.57 11.64 4.46
N ARG A 227 -3.91 12.79 4.62
CA ARG A 227 -4.57 14.10 4.68
C ARG A 227 -5.28 14.43 3.37
N ILE A 228 -4.65 14.15 2.22
CA ILE A 228 -5.29 14.30 0.92
C ILE A 228 -6.58 13.49 0.86
N ILE A 229 -6.55 12.21 1.24
CA ILE A 229 -7.73 11.35 1.26
C ILE A 229 -8.83 11.88 2.18
N ILE A 230 -8.48 12.38 3.37
CA ILE A 230 -9.46 12.99 4.29
C ILE A 230 -10.14 14.20 3.65
N ASN A 231 -9.38 15.04 2.96
CA ASN A 231 -9.90 16.21 2.26
C ASN A 231 -10.83 15.77 1.10
N LEU A 232 -10.38 14.83 0.27
CA LEU A 232 -11.16 14.34 -0.87
C LEU A 232 -12.51 13.71 -0.49
N LYS A 233 -12.61 13.11 0.69
CA LYS A 233 -13.88 12.57 1.22
C LYS A 233 -14.95 13.65 1.42
N GLN A 234 -14.58 14.91 1.56
CA GLN A 234 -15.52 16.03 1.67
C GLN A 234 -16.15 16.35 0.32
N TYR A 235 -15.44 16.13 -0.79
CA TYR A 235 -15.92 16.38 -2.15
C TYR A 235 -16.62 15.16 -2.75
N ASN A 236 -16.10 13.95 -2.47
CA ASN A 236 -16.68 12.72 -3.01
C ASN A 236 -16.72 11.62 -1.92
N HIS A 237 -17.93 11.30 -1.46
CA HIS A 237 -18.18 10.30 -0.41
C HIS A 237 -17.79 8.86 -0.82
N LYS A 238 -17.63 8.60 -2.12
CA LYS A 238 -17.13 7.30 -2.62
C LYS A 238 -15.65 7.09 -2.30
N VAL A 239 -14.88 8.15 -2.10
CA VAL A 239 -13.44 8.06 -1.80
C VAL A 239 -13.23 7.44 -0.42
N LYS A 240 -12.52 6.33 -0.36
CA LYS A 240 -12.24 5.60 0.89
C LYS A 240 -10.75 5.60 1.23
N SER A 241 -9.89 5.36 0.24
CA SER A 241 -8.46 5.19 0.49
C SER A 241 -7.61 5.48 -0.74
N TYR A 242 -6.33 5.71 -0.49
CA TYR A 242 -5.31 5.82 -1.53
C TYR A 242 -5.25 4.57 -2.44
N SER A 243 -5.36 3.38 -1.84
CA SER A 243 -5.35 2.12 -2.59
C SER A 243 -6.53 2.01 -3.54
N GLN A 244 -7.71 2.51 -3.15
CA GLN A 244 -8.89 2.54 -4.01
C GLN A 244 -8.67 3.42 -5.25
N ILE A 245 -8.14 4.64 -5.08
CA ILE A 245 -7.84 5.54 -6.22
C ILE A 245 -6.93 4.82 -7.23
N ARG A 246 -5.84 4.20 -6.76
CA ARG A 246 -4.95 3.44 -7.62
C ARG A 246 -5.64 2.24 -8.27
N SER A 247 -6.48 1.50 -7.53
CA SER A 247 -7.25 0.37 -8.09
C SER A 247 -8.20 0.83 -9.18
N SER A 248 -8.91 1.95 -8.96
CA SER A 248 -9.80 2.57 -9.95
C SER A 248 -9.05 2.90 -11.23
N LEU A 249 -7.89 3.56 -11.12
CA LEU A 249 -7.08 3.92 -12.26
C LEU A 249 -6.59 2.68 -13.04
N ILE A 250 -6.16 1.62 -12.35
CA ILE A 250 -5.72 0.38 -12.99
C ILE A 250 -6.87 -0.29 -13.77
N VAL A 251 -8.08 -0.30 -13.22
CA VAL A 251 -9.25 -0.86 -13.90
C VAL A 251 -9.64 0.01 -15.11
N ASN A 252 -9.60 1.33 -14.98
CA ASN A 252 -9.82 2.25 -16.11
C ASN A 252 -8.77 2.06 -17.22
N TRP A 253 -7.53 1.73 -16.87
CA TRP A 253 -6.52 1.37 -17.88
C TRP A 253 -6.79 0.01 -18.53
N LEU A 254 -7.30 -0.99 -17.77
CA LEU A 254 -7.65 -2.30 -18.32
C LEU A 254 -8.79 -2.25 -19.32
N SER A 255 -9.71 -1.29 -19.22
CA SER A 255 -10.77 -1.08 -20.21
C SER A 255 -10.24 -0.52 -21.54
N LYS A 256 -9.04 0.12 -21.55
CA LYS A 256 -8.46 0.82 -22.71
C LYS A 256 -7.22 0.12 -23.29
N HIS A 257 -6.57 -0.72 -22.49
CA HIS A 257 -5.27 -1.30 -22.83
C HIS A 257 -5.20 -2.78 -22.50
N ASN A 258 -4.34 -3.50 -23.19
CA ASN A 258 -4.06 -4.90 -22.88
C ASN A 258 -3.31 -5.04 -21.53
N LEU A 259 -3.37 -6.24 -20.97
CA LEU A 259 -2.83 -6.59 -19.65
C LEU A 259 -1.34 -6.22 -19.49
N ARG A 260 -0.51 -6.43 -20.53
CA ARG A 260 0.93 -6.12 -20.51
C ARG A 260 1.18 -4.61 -20.43
N LYS A 261 0.43 -3.82 -21.19
CA LYS A 261 0.51 -2.36 -21.12
C LYS A 261 0.12 -1.85 -19.75
N VAL A 262 -0.95 -2.40 -19.17
CA VAL A 262 -1.39 -2.02 -17.81
C VAL A 262 -0.39 -2.48 -16.75
N GLN A 263 0.21 -3.66 -16.89
CA GLN A 263 1.31 -4.10 -16.02
C GLN A 263 2.44 -3.06 -16.00
N TYR A 264 2.85 -2.56 -17.17
CA TYR A 264 3.87 -1.52 -17.30
C TYR A 264 3.43 -0.21 -16.64
N LEU A 265 2.24 0.30 -16.99
CA LEU A 265 1.70 1.56 -16.45
C LEU A 265 1.57 1.51 -14.92
N ALA A 266 1.13 0.39 -14.37
CA ALA A 266 1.04 0.18 -12.93
C ALA A 266 2.39 -0.09 -12.25
N GLY A 267 3.44 -0.39 -13.02
CA GLY A 267 4.75 -0.77 -12.50
C GLY A 267 4.77 -2.12 -11.80
N HIS A 268 3.84 -3.03 -12.10
CA HIS A 268 3.77 -4.33 -11.44
C HIS A 268 4.92 -5.23 -11.89
N ARG A 269 5.69 -5.78 -10.95
CA ARG A 269 6.78 -6.74 -11.26
C ARG A 269 6.24 -8.01 -11.91
N TYR A 270 5.15 -8.53 -11.38
CA TYR A 270 4.52 -9.77 -11.82
C TYR A 270 3.19 -9.48 -12.47
N ILE A 271 2.91 -10.16 -13.58
CA ILE A 271 1.65 -10.02 -14.32
C ILE A 271 0.46 -10.42 -13.45
N SER A 272 0.63 -11.43 -12.59
CA SER A 272 -0.40 -11.89 -11.64
C SER A 272 -0.92 -10.78 -10.70
N SER A 273 -0.14 -9.73 -10.48
CA SER A 273 -0.61 -8.56 -9.73
C SER A 273 -1.63 -7.73 -10.52
N THR A 274 -1.57 -7.76 -11.85
CA THR A 274 -2.52 -7.08 -12.74
C THR A 274 -3.73 -7.98 -13.04
N GLU A 275 -3.52 -9.29 -13.20
CA GLU A 275 -4.57 -10.28 -13.43
C GLU A 275 -5.64 -10.30 -12.33
N LYS A 276 -5.27 -10.02 -11.10
CA LYS A 276 -6.21 -9.91 -9.97
C LYS A 276 -7.33 -8.91 -10.22
N TYR A 277 -7.05 -7.81 -10.90
CA TYR A 277 -8.05 -6.80 -11.24
C TYR A 277 -9.03 -7.30 -12.29
N VAL A 278 -8.56 -8.07 -13.28
CA VAL A 278 -9.42 -8.70 -14.30
C VAL A 278 -10.33 -9.75 -13.67
N GLN A 279 -9.80 -10.60 -12.79
CA GLN A 279 -10.57 -11.62 -12.08
C GLN A 279 -11.67 -11.02 -11.21
N ASP A 280 -11.33 -9.96 -10.45
CA ASP A 280 -12.30 -9.30 -9.57
C ASP A 280 -13.41 -8.61 -10.39
N ASP A 281 -13.10 -8.05 -11.57
CA ASP A 281 -14.06 -7.42 -12.46
C ASP A 281 -15.05 -8.43 -13.04
N LEU A 282 -14.55 -9.58 -13.50
CA LEU A 282 -15.38 -10.68 -13.97
C LEU A 282 -16.30 -11.24 -12.86
N GLU A 283 -15.79 -11.40 -11.64
CA GLU A 283 -16.60 -11.84 -10.50
C GLU A 283 -17.66 -10.79 -10.14
N ASN A 284 -17.36 -9.48 -10.22
CA ASN A 284 -18.36 -8.43 -10.00
C ASN A 284 -19.45 -8.47 -11.06
N LEU A 285 -19.08 -8.63 -12.34
CA LEU A 285 -20.04 -8.75 -13.43
C LEU A 285 -20.95 -9.98 -13.25
N HIS A 286 -20.39 -11.12 -12.86
CA HIS A 286 -21.16 -12.33 -12.56
C HIS A 286 -22.13 -12.13 -11.38
N ASP A 287 -21.69 -11.47 -10.30
CA ASP A 287 -22.56 -11.15 -9.16
C ASP A 287 -23.70 -10.21 -9.58
N ILE A 288 -23.44 -9.22 -10.43
CA ILE A 288 -24.45 -8.30 -10.97
C ILE A 288 -25.45 -9.08 -11.81
N VAL A 289 -24.99 -9.89 -12.75
CA VAL A 289 -25.88 -10.69 -13.60
C VAL A 289 -26.77 -11.61 -12.75
N ASN A 290 -26.20 -12.31 -11.77
CA ASN A 290 -26.98 -13.20 -10.90
C ASN A 290 -28.02 -12.46 -10.03
N ASN A 291 -27.72 -11.24 -9.60
CA ASN A 291 -28.63 -10.44 -8.77
C ASN A 291 -29.76 -9.76 -9.58
N PHE A 292 -29.55 -9.55 -10.88
CA PHE A 292 -30.50 -8.86 -11.75
C PHE A 292 -31.10 -9.76 -12.83
N HIS A 293 -30.81 -11.06 -12.80
CA HIS A 293 -31.41 -11.99 -13.78
C HIS A 293 -32.90 -12.20 -13.46
N PRO A 294 -33.82 -11.93 -14.41
CA PRO A 294 -35.26 -11.97 -14.16
C PRO A 294 -35.87 -13.38 -14.03
N ILE A 295 -35.01 -14.42 -13.99
CA ILE A 295 -35.44 -15.82 -13.84
C ILE A 295 -34.73 -16.41 -12.62
N SER A 296 -35.30 -16.22 -11.46
CA SER A 296 -35.06 -17.03 -10.27
C SER A 296 -36.40 -17.46 -9.70
#